data_316213c406a251dc5193b26be3983416
#
_entry.id   316213c406a251dc5193b26be3983416
#
_cell.length_a   1.000
_cell.length_b   1.000
_cell.length_c   1.000
_cell.angle_alpha   90.00
_cell.angle_beta   90.00
_cell.angle_gamma   90.00
#
_symmetry.space_group_name_H-M   'P 1'
#
loop_
_entity.id
_entity.type
_entity.pdbx_description
1 polymer ?
#
loop_
_entity_poly.entity_id
_entity_poly.type
_entity_poly.pdbx_seq_one_letter_code
_entity_poly.pdbx_strand_id
1 'polypeptide(L)'
;MTRAEILRLQRRLETTTVYVTHDQVEAMTLGDRVAVMRDGVLQQCDTPQNLFKLPVNLFVAAFIGSPAMNLVEAKVTGGNVEFAGFSLPAPPREGLAAYEGRTVILGIRPSDFDDAALGRDPELPTISAVASVVEELGSEVHVLFGVDAPPVSSDAVRAAEESDEEGGARLIHDEAERSTFTARVSAASTVKAGEPITLTVNHGAMHAFDPATGESIGVQALASARS
;
A
#
# COMPACT_ATOMS: atom_id res chain seq x y z
N MET A 1 8.44 -20.58 20.66
CA MET A 1 8.16 -21.44 19.48
C MET A 1 8.37 -20.58 18.26
N THR A 2 9.16 -20.98 17.28
CA THR A 2 9.44 -20.18 16.10
C THR A 2 8.31 -20.34 15.06
N ARG A 3 8.09 -19.34 14.18
CA ARG A 3 7.11 -19.40 13.06
C ARG A 3 7.32 -20.68 12.23
N ALA A 4 8.56 -21.05 11.95
CA ALA A 4 8.90 -22.27 11.22
C ALA A 4 8.49 -23.57 11.93
N GLU A 5 8.54 -23.61 13.25
CA GLU A 5 8.10 -24.78 14.03
C GLU A 5 6.58 -24.93 14.00
N ILE A 6 5.83 -23.82 14.07
CA ILE A 6 4.37 -23.83 13.94
C ILE A 6 3.95 -24.39 12.57
N LEU A 7 4.55 -23.89 11.47
CA LEU A 7 4.27 -24.39 10.12
C LEU A 7 4.60 -25.87 9.95
N ARG A 8 5.73 -26.34 10.51
CA ARG A 8 6.10 -27.77 10.45
C ARG A 8 5.12 -28.64 11.22
N LEU A 9 4.67 -28.17 12.38
CA LEU A 9 3.69 -28.89 13.20
C LEU A 9 2.34 -28.99 12.50
N GLN A 10 1.84 -27.89 11.96
CA GLN A 10 0.59 -27.82 11.21
C GLN A 10 0.61 -28.77 10.02
N ARG A 11 1.67 -28.72 9.20
CA ARG A 11 1.82 -29.62 8.04
C ARG A 11 1.87 -31.10 8.44
N ARG A 12 2.49 -31.42 9.59
CA ARG A 12 2.57 -32.80 10.07
C ARG A 12 1.25 -33.33 10.62
N LEU A 13 0.44 -32.44 11.22
CA LEU A 13 -0.83 -32.82 11.82
C LEU A 13 -1.99 -32.83 10.82
N GLU A 14 -1.83 -32.18 9.65
CA GLU A 14 -2.86 -32.03 8.60
C GLU A 14 -4.20 -31.55 9.15
N THR A 15 -4.17 -30.70 10.18
CA THR A 15 -5.37 -30.18 10.85
C THR A 15 -5.64 -28.74 10.46
N THR A 16 -6.92 -28.39 10.32
CA THR A 16 -7.33 -27.00 10.20
C THR A 16 -7.01 -26.27 11.51
N THR A 17 -6.18 -25.25 11.42
CA THR A 17 -5.74 -24.45 12.56
C THR A 17 -6.18 -23.01 12.38
N VAL A 18 -6.79 -22.43 13.41
CA VAL A 18 -7.07 -20.99 13.46
C VAL A 18 -6.03 -20.33 14.36
N TYR A 19 -5.33 -19.34 13.80
CA TYR A 19 -4.32 -18.55 14.52
C TYR A 19 -4.78 -17.10 14.57
N VAL A 20 -4.83 -16.50 15.77
CA VAL A 20 -5.21 -15.11 15.98
C VAL A 20 -3.96 -14.33 16.37
N THR A 21 -3.65 -13.28 15.62
CA THR A 21 -2.50 -12.42 15.85
C THR A 21 -2.81 -10.98 15.44
N HIS A 22 -2.11 -10.03 16.02
CA HIS A 22 -2.06 -8.64 15.55
C HIS A 22 -0.82 -8.37 14.67
N ASP A 23 0.13 -9.31 14.63
CA ASP A 23 1.33 -9.21 13.78
C ASP A 23 0.99 -9.60 12.33
N GLN A 24 1.05 -8.61 11.43
CA GLN A 24 0.80 -8.80 10.00
C GLN A 24 1.78 -9.80 9.36
N VAL A 25 3.06 -9.76 9.76
CA VAL A 25 4.10 -10.64 9.18
C VAL A 25 3.81 -12.08 9.57
N GLU A 26 3.34 -12.33 10.80
CA GLU A 26 2.89 -13.66 11.21
C GLU A 26 1.70 -14.13 10.39
N ALA A 27 0.64 -13.31 10.31
CA ALA A 27 -0.55 -13.65 9.54
C ALA A 27 -0.22 -13.98 8.07
N MET A 28 0.58 -13.12 7.43
CA MET A 28 0.95 -13.25 6.02
C MET A 28 1.91 -14.42 5.73
N THR A 29 2.65 -14.90 6.73
CA THR A 29 3.62 -16.00 6.57
C THR A 29 3.09 -17.36 7.01
N LEU A 30 2.19 -17.40 8.00
CA LEU A 30 1.67 -18.63 8.58
C LEU A 30 0.37 -19.10 7.93
N GLY A 31 -0.49 -18.17 7.49
CA GLY A 31 -1.83 -18.48 6.99
C GLY A 31 -1.86 -18.88 5.52
N ASP A 32 -2.54 -19.97 5.17
CA ASP A 32 -2.96 -20.25 3.80
C ASP A 32 -4.05 -19.25 3.36
N ARG A 33 -4.89 -18.83 4.33
CA ARG A 33 -5.86 -17.76 4.21
C ARG A 33 -5.80 -16.86 5.44
N VAL A 34 -5.96 -15.57 5.22
CA VAL A 34 -5.98 -14.57 6.28
C VAL A 34 -7.30 -13.81 6.26
N ALA A 35 -7.93 -13.70 7.42
CA ALA A 35 -9.12 -12.91 7.63
C ALA A 35 -8.73 -11.59 8.31
N VAL A 36 -8.93 -10.48 7.60
CA VAL A 36 -8.75 -9.13 8.13
C VAL A 36 -10.04 -8.67 8.79
N MET A 37 -9.95 -8.33 10.07
CA MET A 37 -11.09 -7.91 10.89
C MET A 37 -10.95 -6.44 11.31
N ARG A 38 -12.06 -5.72 11.39
CA ARG A 38 -12.14 -4.38 11.97
C ARG A 38 -13.39 -4.30 12.84
N ASP A 39 -13.27 -3.94 14.10
CA ASP A 39 -14.40 -3.76 15.02
C ASP A 39 -15.35 -4.96 15.05
N GLY A 40 -14.80 -6.18 15.01
CA GLY A 40 -15.58 -7.43 14.97
C GLY A 40 -16.19 -7.76 13.59
N VAL A 41 -16.00 -6.93 12.58
CA VAL A 41 -16.53 -7.11 11.22
C VAL A 41 -15.44 -7.62 10.29
N LEU A 42 -15.72 -8.71 9.57
CA LEU A 42 -14.82 -9.25 8.54
C LEU A 42 -14.73 -8.27 7.37
N GLN A 43 -13.54 -7.78 7.07
CA GLN A 43 -13.29 -6.88 5.93
C GLN A 43 -12.96 -7.67 4.67
N GLN A 44 -12.02 -8.61 4.77
CA GLN A 44 -11.62 -9.47 3.66
C GLN A 44 -11.05 -10.78 4.20
N CYS A 45 -11.31 -11.89 3.50
CA CYS A 45 -10.69 -13.18 3.80
C CYS A 45 -10.18 -13.80 2.50
N ASP A 46 -8.85 -13.84 2.35
CA ASP A 46 -8.21 -14.32 1.13
C ASP A 46 -6.81 -14.88 1.41
N THR A 47 -6.11 -15.32 0.36
CA THR A 47 -4.69 -15.63 0.46
C THR A 47 -3.88 -14.37 0.80
N PRO A 48 -2.74 -14.48 1.50
CA PRO A 48 -1.86 -13.35 1.79
C PRO A 48 -1.54 -12.49 0.56
N GLN A 49 -1.26 -13.13 -0.58
CA GLN A 49 -0.95 -12.42 -1.82
C GLN A 49 -2.13 -11.61 -2.36
N ASN A 50 -3.34 -12.15 -2.28
CA ASN A 50 -4.54 -11.44 -2.75
C ASN A 50 -4.87 -10.26 -1.84
N LEU A 51 -4.76 -10.41 -0.51
CA LEU A 51 -4.92 -9.30 0.43
C LEU A 51 -3.98 -8.13 0.11
N PHE A 52 -2.74 -8.46 -0.26
CA PHE A 52 -1.76 -7.45 -0.64
C PHE A 52 -2.04 -6.82 -2.01
N LYS A 53 -2.36 -7.64 -3.03
CA LYS A 53 -2.49 -7.20 -4.43
C LYS A 53 -3.89 -6.69 -4.79
N LEU A 54 -4.91 -7.18 -4.09
CA LEU A 54 -6.33 -6.96 -4.42
C LEU A 54 -7.11 -6.59 -3.15
N PRO A 55 -6.72 -5.54 -2.41
CA PRO A 55 -7.49 -5.11 -1.25
C PRO A 55 -8.88 -4.63 -1.68
N VAL A 56 -9.92 -5.11 -1.00
CA VAL A 56 -11.31 -4.78 -1.36
C VAL A 56 -11.74 -3.40 -0.88
N ASN A 57 -11.03 -2.83 0.08
CA ASN A 57 -11.32 -1.50 0.60
C ASN A 57 -10.06 -0.80 1.13
N LEU A 58 -10.22 0.46 1.45
CA LEU A 58 -9.16 1.34 1.92
C LEU A 58 -8.54 0.89 3.24
N PHE A 59 -9.35 0.30 4.15
CA PHE A 59 -8.84 -0.22 5.42
C PHE A 59 -7.85 -1.37 5.19
N VAL A 60 -8.23 -2.37 4.39
CA VAL A 60 -7.36 -3.50 4.07
C VAL A 60 -6.09 -3.02 3.36
N ALA A 61 -6.22 -2.06 2.43
CA ALA A 61 -5.10 -1.49 1.70
C ALA A 61 -4.08 -0.78 2.60
N ALA A 62 -4.58 0.03 3.55
CA ALA A 62 -3.75 0.77 4.50
C ALA A 62 -3.15 -0.16 5.58
N PHE A 63 -3.94 -1.16 6.03
CA PHE A 63 -3.52 -2.10 7.07
C PHE A 63 -2.51 -3.12 6.57
N ILE A 64 -2.65 -3.66 5.35
CA ILE A 64 -1.80 -4.73 4.83
C ILE A 64 -0.58 -4.18 4.08
N GLY A 65 0.59 -4.39 4.66
CA GLY A 65 1.90 -4.04 4.10
C GLY A 65 2.76 -3.22 5.06
N SER A 66 4.05 -3.48 5.08
CA SER A 66 5.05 -2.73 5.84
C SER A 66 6.22 -2.40 4.90
N PRO A 67 6.48 -1.12 4.62
CA PRO A 67 5.66 0.05 4.98
C PRO A 67 4.25 0.05 4.39
N ALA A 68 3.34 0.85 4.98
CA ALA A 68 1.96 0.99 4.55
C ALA A 68 1.84 1.56 3.11
N MET A 69 0.68 1.39 2.48
CA MET A 69 0.38 1.97 1.17
C MET A 69 0.36 3.49 1.25
N ASN A 70 1.03 4.17 0.33
CA ASN A 70 0.92 5.62 0.17
C ASN A 70 -0.45 5.95 -0.39
N LEU A 71 -1.16 6.87 0.24
CA LEU A 71 -2.51 7.27 -0.13
C LEU A 71 -2.57 8.76 -0.42
N VAL A 72 -3.28 9.15 -1.48
CA VAL A 72 -3.47 10.54 -1.88
C VAL A 72 -4.78 10.71 -2.62
N GLU A 73 -5.42 11.86 -2.49
CA GLU A 73 -6.51 12.24 -3.37
C GLU A 73 -5.97 12.58 -4.76
N ALA A 74 -6.56 11.97 -5.79
CA ALA A 74 -6.16 12.18 -7.18
C ALA A 74 -7.40 12.40 -8.06
N LYS A 75 -7.28 13.29 -9.05
CA LYS A 75 -8.32 13.52 -10.04
C LYS A 75 -8.09 12.63 -11.25
N VAL A 76 -9.14 11.96 -11.71
CA VAL A 76 -9.10 11.17 -12.95
C VAL A 76 -9.38 12.11 -14.12
N THR A 77 -8.46 12.20 -15.07
CA THR A 77 -8.57 13.15 -16.21
C THR A 77 -7.88 12.58 -17.46
N GLY A 78 -8.64 12.37 -18.54
CA GLY A 78 -8.09 11.98 -19.83
C GLY A 78 -7.25 10.69 -19.83
N GLY A 79 -7.63 9.71 -19.01
CA GLY A 79 -6.89 8.46 -18.87
C GLY A 79 -5.68 8.56 -17.93
N ASN A 80 -5.50 9.66 -17.24
CA ASN A 80 -4.47 9.87 -16.21
C ASN A 80 -5.11 10.04 -14.82
N VAL A 81 -4.27 9.91 -13.79
CA VAL A 81 -4.55 10.34 -12.41
C VAL A 81 -3.61 11.49 -12.07
N GLU A 82 -4.19 12.60 -11.59
CA GLU A 82 -3.48 13.86 -11.32
C GLU A 82 -3.52 14.14 -9.82
N PHE A 83 -2.36 14.34 -9.20
CA PHE A 83 -2.22 14.68 -7.78
C PHE A 83 -0.92 15.46 -7.54
N ALA A 84 -0.95 16.42 -6.64
CA ALA A 84 0.26 17.16 -6.20
C ALA A 84 1.16 17.67 -7.34
N GLY A 85 0.58 18.03 -8.49
CA GLY A 85 1.33 18.46 -9.66
C GLY A 85 1.91 17.34 -10.53
N PHE A 86 1.71 16.07 -10.15
CA PHE A 86 2.05 14.91 -10.97
C PHE A 86 0.86 14.48 -11.82
N SER A 87 1.15 13.93 -13.01
CA SER A 87 0.17 13.28 -13.89
C SER A 87 0.75 11.94 -14.34
N LEU A 88 0.10 10.85 -13.90
CA LEU A 88 0.51 9.49 -14.21
C LEU A 88 -0.60 8.79 -15.01
N PRO A 89 -0.27 7.85 -15.92
CA PRO A 89 -1.28 7.01 -16.54
C PRO A 89 -2.14 6.32 -15.47
N ALA A 90 -3.45 6.35 -15.65
CA ALA A 90 -4.38 5.72 -14.72
C ALA A 90 -4.16 4.21 -14.66
N PRO A 91 -4.29 3.59 -13.48
CA PRO A 91 -4.19 2.13 -13.38
C PRO A 91 -5.30 1.46 -14.19
N PRO A 92 -5.04 0.29 -14.79
CA PRO A 92 -6.01 -0.44 -15.59
C PRO A 92 -7.06 -1.13 -14.68
N ARG A 93 -7.91 -0.33 -14.02
CA ARG A 93 -8.96 -0.79 -13.11
C ARG A 93 -10.32 -0.68 -13.78
N GLU A 94 -11.06 -1.81 -13.81
CA GLU A 94 -12.42 -1.82 -14.29
C GLU A 94 -13.29 -0.83 -13.49
N GLY A 95 -14.08 -0.02 -14.16
CA GLY A 95 -14.93 1.00 -13.52
C GLY A 95 -14.25 2.34 -13.23
N LEU A 96 -12.92 2.44 -13.31
CA LEU A 96 -12.23 3.73 -13.05
C LEU A 96 -12.62 4.82 -14.05
N ALA A 97 -12.93 4.46 -15.28
CA ALA A 97 -13.43 5.40 -16.32
C ALA A 97 -14.73 6.13 -15.91
N ALA A 98 -15.55 5.54 -15.04
CA ALA A 98 -16.75 6.19 -14.52
C ALA A 98 -16.44 7.36 -13.56
N TYR A 99 -15.19 7.50 -13.14
CA TYR A 99 -14.71 8.59 -12.30
C TYR A 99 -14.06 9.73 -13.10
N GLU A 100 -14.18 9.73 -14.43
CA GLU A 100 -13.64 10.82 -15.26
C GLU A 100 -14.12 12.20 -14.75
N GLY A 101 -13.17 13.11 -14.55
CA GLY A 101 -13.39 14.43 -13.96
C GLY A 101 -13.63 14.45 -12.45
N ARG A 102 -13.65 13.28 -11.77
CA ARG A 102 -13.92 13.13 -10.34
C ARG A 102 -12.65 12.79 -9.56
N THR A 103 -12.68 13.00 -8.26
CA THR A 103 -11.62 12.62 -7.32
C THR A 103 -11.80 11.16 -6.89
N VAL A 104 -10.69 10.46 -6.77
CA VAL A 104 -10.56 9.13 -6.17
C VAL A 104 -9.45 9.16 -5.11
N ILE A 105 -9.40 8.17 -4.22
CA ILE A 105 -8.21 7.95 -3.40
C ILE A 105 -7.30 7.00 -4.19
N LEU A 106 -6.11 7.50 -4.55
CA LEU A 106 -5.08 6.73 -5.22
C LEU A 106 -4.17 6.07 -4.18
N GLY A 107 -3.92 4.78 -4.35
CA GLY A 107 -2.99 4.01 -3.52
C GLY A 107 -1.79 3.54 -4.32
N ILE A 108 -0.58 3.82 -3.84
CA ILE A 108 0.69 3.38 -4.43
C ILE A 108 1.50 2.68 -3.35
N ARG A 109 1.81 1.41 -3.56
CA ARG A 109 2.63 0.69 -2.59
C ARG A 109 4.09 1.15 -2.65
N PRO A 110 4.81 1.17 -1.52
CA PRO A 110 6.24 1.46 -1.51
C PRO A 110 7.05 0.61 -2.50
N SER A 111 6.64 -0.64 -2.72
CA SER A 111 7.28 -1.57 -3.68
C SER A 111 7.01 -1.27 -5.14
N ASP A 112 6.09 -0.35 -5.45
CA ASP A 112 5.75 0.03 -6.83
C ASP A 112 6.59 1.21 -7.32
N PHE A 113 7.52 1.68 -6.49
CA PHE A 113 8.57 2.64 -6.86
C PHE A 113 9.91 1.95 -7.06
N ASP A 114 10.74 2.49 -7.95
CA ASP A 114 12.17 2.21 -8.00
C ASP A 114 12.96 3.47 -8.35
N ASP A 115 14.27 3.48 -8.05
CA ASP A 115 15.15 4.57 -8.42
C ASP A 115 15.40 4.57 -9.94
N ALA A 116 14.93 5.61 -10.62
CA ALA A 116 15.06 5.75 -12.07
C ALA A 116 16.55 5.78 -12.54
N ALA A 117 17.46 6.21 -11.67
CA ALA A 117 18.89 6.21 -11.98
C ALA A 117 19.46 4.81 -12.21
N LEU A 118 18.78 3.77 -11.74
CA LEU A 118 19.19 2.38 -11.96
C LEU A 118 18.76 1.83 -13.33
N GLY A 119 17.91 2.56 -14.06
CA GLY A 119 17.55 2.28 -15.45
C GLY A 119 16.87 0.92 -15.70
N ARG A 120 16.21 0.36 -14.67
CA ARG A 120 15.59 -0.98 -14.77
C ARG A 120 14.34 -1.00 -15.64
N ASP A 121 13.50 0.04 -15.51
CA ASP A 121 12.22 0.16 -16.19
C ASP A 121 12.05 1.56 -16.83
N PRO A 122 12.81 1.87 -17.91
CA PRO A 122 12.85 3.22 -18.47
C PRO A 122 11.52 3.65 -19.15
N GLU A 123 10.63 2.70 -19.41
CA GLU A 123 9.31 2.96 -20.02
C GLU A 123 8.25 3.39 -18.98
N LEU A 124 8.53 3.19 -17.68
CA LEU A 124 7.59 3.57 -16.64
C LEU A 124 7.56 5.09 -16.43
N PRO A 125 6.38 5.65 -16.10
CA PRO A 125 6.27 7.05 -15.73
C PRO A 125 7.09 7.35 -14.48
N THR A 126 7.52 8.59 -14.34
CA THR A 126 8.36 9.02 -13.22
C THR A 126 7.75 10.16 -12.44
N ILE A 127 8.12 10.24 -11.17
CA ILE A 127 7.91 11.40 -10.32
C ILE A 127 9.28 11.88 -9.79
N SER A 128 9.41 13.20 -9.57
CA SER A 128 10.61 13.78 -8.98
C SER A 128 10.28 14.31 -7.60
N ALA A 129 11.13 14.01 -6.63
CA ALA A 129 10.97 14.39 -5.24
C ALA A 129 12.31 14.74 -4.61
N VAL A 130 12.31 15.23 -3.38
CA VAL A 130 13.49 15.37 -2.54
C VAL A 130 13.37 14.34 -1.41
N ALA A 131 14.36 13.47 -1.26
CA ALA A 131 14.42 12.52 -0.18
C ALA A 131 14.55 13.25 1.17
N SER A 132 13.55 13.14 2.04
CA SER A 132 13.61 13.76 3.37
C SER A 132 14.34 12.86 4.38
N VAL A 133 14.08 11.56 4.30
CA VAL A 133 14.74 10.52 5.11
C VAL A 133 15.12 9.36 4.20
N VAL A 134 16.26 8.75 4.47
CA VAL A 134 16.73 7.55 3.77
C VAL A 134 17.15 6.52 4.82
N GLU A 135 16.53 5.35 4.76
CA GLU A 135 16.79 4.23 5.67
C GLU A 135 17.38 3.05 4.88
N GLU A 136 18.67 2.77 5.10
CA GLU A 136 19.35 1.66 4.46
C GLU A 136 19.16 0.38 5.28
N LEU A 137 18.35 -0.57 4.77
CA LEU A 137 18.02 -1.82 5.44
C LEU A 137 18.86 -3.02 4.97
N GLY A 138 19.94 -2.75 4.21
CA GLY A 138 20.85 -3.77 3.69
C GLY A 138 20.37 -4.43 2.40
N SER A 139 19.18 -5.00 2.34
CA SER A 139 18.60 -5.60 1.12
C SER A 139 17.80 -4.61 0.27
N GLU A 140 17.37 -3.50 0.86
CA GLU A 140 16.56 -2.45 0.24
C GLU A 140 16.82 -1.11 0.94
N VAL A 141 16.40 -0.03 0.32
CA VAL A 141 16.45 1.31 0.86
C VAL A 141 15.03 1.88 0.90
N HIS A 142 14.62 2.40 2.05
CA HIS A 142 13.40 3.17 2.18
C HIS A 142 13.70 4.65 2.03
N VAL A 143 13.01 5.30 1.11
CA VAL A 143 13.12 6.73 0.85
C VAL A 143 11.80 7.39 1.19
N LEU A 144 11.82 8.26 2.21
CA LEU A 144 10.66 9.06 2.59
C LEU A 144 10.77 10.44 1.91
N PHE A 145 9.65 10.90 1.34
CA PHE A 145 9.60 12.19 0.66
C PHE A 145 8.22 12.84 0.81
N GLY A 146 8.21 14.17 0.84
CA GLY A 146 6.98 14.94 0.93
C GLY A 146 6.25 15.04 -0.41
N VAL A 147 4.93 14.94 -0.38
CA VAL A 147 4.02 15.16 -1.50
C VAL A 147 3.10 16.32 -1.15
N ASP A 148 2.97 17.30 -2.05
CA ASP A 148 2.23 18.55 -1.82
C ASP A 148 0.71 18.32 -1.95
N ALA A 149 0.21 17.47 -1.08
CA ALA A 149 -1.20 17.12 -0.96
C ALA A 149 -1.51 16.82 0.51
N PRO A 150 -2.73 17.16 1.00
CA PRO A 150 -3.12 16.83 2.36
C PRO A 150 -3.18 15.30 2.56
N PRO A 151 -2.92 14.82 3.78
CA PRO A 151 -3.12 13.43 4.13
C PRO A 151 -4.57 12.99 3.91
N VAL A 152 -4.75 11.77 3.39
CA VAL A 152 -6.08 11.18 3.26
C VAL A 152 -6.65 10.91 4.65
N SER A 153 -7.63 11.71 5.06
CA SER A 153 -8.30 11.59 6.35
C SER A 153 -9.59 10.81 6.20
N SER A 154 -9.56 9.51 6.55
CA SER A 154 -10.77 8.69 6.65
C SER A 154 -10.71 7.83 7.91
N ASP A 155 -11.90 7.44 8.42
CA ASP A 155 -11.99 6.54 9.59
C ASP A 155 -11.32 5.19 9.30
N ALA A 156 -11.31 4.76 8.04
CA ALA A 156 -10.65 3.54 7.61
C ALA A 156 -9.12 3.62 7.73
N VAL A 157 -8.52 4.73 7.29
CA VAL A 157 -7.07 4.96 7.37
C VAL A 157 -6.64 5.11 8.81
N ARG A 158 -7.33 5.94 9.61
CA ARG A 158 -7.02 6.10 11.04
C ARG A 158 -7.09 4.79 11.81
N ALA A 159 -8.13 3.98 11.57
CA ALA A 159 -8.25 2.67 12.22
C ALA A 159 -7.14 1.69 11.82
N ALA A 160 -6.64 1.77 10.57
CA ALA A 160 -5.49 0.98 10.14
C ALA A 160 -4.20 1.42 10.83
N GLU A 161 -3.96 2.73 10.94
CA GLU A 161 -2.80 3.31 11.64
C GLU A 161 -2.79 2.99 13.14
N GLU A 162 -3.96 3.06 13.81
CA GLU A 162 -4.11 2.71 15.23
C GLU A 162 -3.87 1.22 15.50
N SER A 163 -4.12 0.36 14.51
CA SER A 163 -3.93 -1.09 14.63
C SER A 163 -2.50 -1.54 14.37
N ASP A 164 -1.65 -0.67 13.81
CA ASP A 164 -0.24 -0.97 13.49
C ASP A 164 0.69 -0.45 14.60
N GLU A 165 0.63 -1.06 15.79
CA GLU A 165 1.46 -0.67 16.95
C GLU A 165 2.97 -0.91 16.72
N GLU A 166 3.37 -1.78 15.80
CA GLU A 166 4.77 -2.15 15.53
C GLU A 166 5.35 -1.56 14.23
N GLY A 167 4.52 -1.08 13.34
CA GLY A 167 4.94 -0.50 12.05
C GLY A 167 5.55 0.89 12.20
N GLY A 168 6.54 1.06 13.01
CA GLY A 168 7.42 2.19 13.38
C GLY A 168 7.52 3.45 12.54
N ALA A 169 6.73 3.63 11.51
CA ALA A 169 6.53 4.86 10.79
C ALA A 169 5.26 5.57 11.28
N ARG A 170 5.22 5.91 12.57
CA ARG A 170 4.43 7.05 12.99
C ARG A 170 5.02 8.23 12.24
N LEU A 171 4.43 8.52 11.07
CA LEU A 171 4.78 9.67 10.27
C LEU A 171 4.74 10.87 11.21
N ILE A 172 5.92 11.44 11.46
CA ILE A 172 6.04 12.73 12.10
C ILE A 172 5.32 13.65 11.12
N HIS A 173 4.04 13.93 11.38
CA HIS A 173 3.30 14.97 10.70
C HIS A 173 3.91 16.30 11.13
N ASP A 174 5.03 16.64 10.50
CA ASP A 174 5.56 17.98 10.56
C ASP A 174 4.84 18.74 9.44
N GLU A 175 3.97 19.68 9.87
CA GLU A 175 3.10 20.52 9.05
C GLU A 175 1.86 19.80 8.45
N ALA A 176 0.68 20.14 8.96
CA ALA A 176 -0.65 19.59 8.66
C ALA A 176 -1.13 19.70 7.18
N GLU A 177 -0.27 20.01 6.24
CA GLU A 177 -0.60 20.27 4.83
C GLU A 177 0.05 19.30 3.83
N ARG A 178 0.99 18.43 4.26
CA ARG A 178 1.73 17.56 3.33
C ARG A 178 1.66 16.10 3.71
N SER A 179 1.38 15.25 2.73
CA SER A 179 1.51 13.80 2.85
C SER A 179 2.98 13.38 2.76
N THR A 180 3.39 12.41 3.56
CA THR A 180 4.69 11.75 3.41
C THR A 180 4.50 10.43 2.70
N PHE A 181 5.23 10.23 1.62
CA PHE A 181 5.29 8.97 0.88
C PHE A 181 6.56 8.21 1.21
N THR A 182 6.47 6.90 1.20
CA THR A 182 7.61 5.99 1.29
C THR A 182 7.78 5.26 -0.03
N ALA A 183 8.97 5.30 -0.60
CA ALA A 183 9.37 4.42 -1.70
C ALA A 183 10.32 3.34 -1.17
N ARG A 184 10.15 2.11 -1.61
CA ARG A 184 11.07 1.01 -1.36
C ARG A 184 11.86 0.73 -2.62
N VAL A 185 13.12 1.19 -2.63
CA VAL A 185 13.99 1.08 -3.79
C VAL A 185 15.10 0.06 -3.56
N SER A 186 15.78 -0.32 -4.62
CA SER A 186 16.91 -1.25 -4.56
C SER A 186 18.02 -0.77 -3.63
N ALA A 187 18.69 -1.69 -2.94
CA ALA A 187 19.91 -1.43 -2.18
C ALA A 187 21.07 -0.85 -3.03
N ALA A 188 20.96 -0.88 -4.36
CA ALA A 188 21.93 -0.24 -5.25
C ALA A 188 21.69 1.28 -5.43
N SER A 189 20.59 1.82 -4.93
CA SER A 189 20.38 3.27 -4.91
C SER A 189 21.40 3.94 -3.99
N THR A 190 21.91 5.08 -4.45
CA THR A 190 22.92 5.87 -3.72
C THR A 190 22.37 7.19 -3.21
N VAL A 191 21.06 7.40 -3.29
CA VAL A 191 20.38 8.62 -2.84
C VAL A 191 20.64 8.86 -1.36
N LYS A 192 20.77 10.14 -0.98
CA LYS A 192 20.92 10.56 0.42
C LYS A 192 19.83 11.54 0.81
N ALA A 193 19.58 11.63 2.11
CA ALA A 193 18.65 12.63 2.64
C ALA A 193 19.05 14.04 2.21
N GLY A 194 18.07 14.84 1.78
CA GLY A 194 18.23 16.17 1.22
C GLY A 194 18.53 16.21 -0.29
N GLU A 195 18.77 15.06 -0.93
CA GLU A 195 19.06 15.01 -2.36
C GLU A 195 17.79 14.80 -3.20
N PRO A 196 17.77 15.32 -4.45
CA PRO A 196 16.70 15.02 -5.39
C PRO A 196 16.78 13.56 -5.84
N ILE A 197 15.62 12.94 -5.98
CA ILE A 197 15.46 11.59 -6.53
C ILE A 197 14.37 11.60 -7.60
N THR A 198 14.58 10.86 -8.68
CA THR A 198 13.55 10.53 -9.66
C THR A 198 13.16 9.07 -9.45
N LEU A 199 11.88 8.83 -9.20
CA LEU A 199 11.33 7.51 -8.97
C LEU A 199 10.49 7.07 -10.16
N THR A 200 10.73 5.89 -10.69
CA THR A 200 9.77 5.22 -11.59
C THR A 200 8.58 4.74 -10.79
N VAL A 201 7.40 4.71 -11.40
CA VAL A 201 6.15 4.27 -10.78
C VAL A 201 5.51 3.17 -11.62
N ASN A 202 5.31 2.01 -11.02
CA ASN A 202 4.54 0.93 -11.65
C ASN A 202 3.04 1.27 -11.60
N HIS A 203 2.60 2.11 -12.54
CA HIS A 203 1.22 2.58 -12.60
C HIS A 203 0.20 1.43 -12.79
N GLY A 204 0.61 0.31 -13.40
CA GLY A 204 -0.24 -0.87 -13.55
C GLY A 204 -0.61 -1.54 -12.23
N ALA A 205 0.20 -1.36 -11.18
CA ALA A 205 -0.03 -1.90 -9.85
C ALA A 205 -0.80 -0.94 -8.92
N MET A 206 -0.94 0.34 -9.27
CA MET A 206 -1.66 1.32 -8.46
C MET A 206 -3.10 0.90 -8.18
N HIS A 207 -3.62 1.35 -7.04
CA HIS A 207 -4.99 1.11 -6.59
C HIS A 207 -5.79 2.40 -6.64
N ALA A 208 -7.10 2.27 -6.82
CA ALA A 208 -8.04 3.38 -6.73
C ALA A 208 -9.21 2.99 -5.83
N PHE A 209 -9.64 3.92 -4.98
CA PHE A 209 -10.74 3.72 -4.05
C PHE A 209 -11.76 4.86 -4.18
N ASP A 210 -13.03 4.52 -4.01
CA ASP A 210 -14.08 5.52 -3.93
C ASP A 210 -13.95 6.32 -2.62
N PRO A 211 -13.85 7.66 -2.66
CA PRO A 211 -13.63 8.45 -1.47
C PRO A 211 -14.82 8.46 -0.51
N ALA A 212 -16.03 8.17 -0.98
CA ALA A 212 -17.23 8.18 -0.14
C ALA A 212 -17.44 6.86 0.60
N THR A 213 -17.10 5.73 -0.03
CA THR A 213 -17.33 4.38 0.55
C THR A 213 -16.04 3.72 1.06
N GLY A 214 -14.89 4.15 0.56
CA GLY A 214 -13.60 3.48 0.79
C GLY A 214 -13.47 2.15 0.03
N GLU A 215 -14.42 1.78 -0.81
CA GLU A 215 -14.36 0.54 -1.59
C GLU A 215 -13.36 0.65 -2.74
N SER A 216 -12.71 -0.46 -3.05
CA SER A 216 -11.76 -0.53 -4.16
C SER A 216 -12.48 -0.47 -5.51
N ILE A 217 -12.00 0.37 -6.41
CA ILE A 217 -12.50 0.47 -7.78
C ILE A 217 -11.84 -0.64 -8.61
N GLY A 218 -12.67 -1.52 -9.18
CA GLY A 218 -12.21 -2.63 -10.03
C GLY A 218 -11.72 -3.87 -9.28
N VAL A 219 -11.91 -3.93 -7.97
CA VAL A 219 -11.74 -5.17 -7.17
C VAL A 219 -13.10 -5.50 -6.55
N GLN A 220 -13.68 -6.63 -6.94
CA GLN A 220 -14.90 -7.13 -6.29
C GLN A 220 -14.49 -7.98 -5.09
N ALA A 221 -15.10 -7.73 -3.93
CA ALA A 221 -15.06 -8.69 -2.83
C ALA A 221 -15.59 -10.03 -3.36
N LEU A 222 -14.79 -11.08 -3.25
CA LEU A 222 -15.31 -12.43 -3.46
C LEU A 222 -16.52 -12.56 -2.53
N ALA A 223 -17.70 -12.71 -3.12
CA ALA A 223 -18.95 -12.83 -2.38
C ALA A 223 -18.71 -13.83 -1.25
N SER A 224 -18.82 -13.37 -0.01
CA SER A 224 -18.75 -14.24 1.15
C SER A 224 -19.72 -15.38 0.89
N ALA A 225 -19.23 -16.60 0.80
CA ALA A 225 -20.05 -17.78 0.72
C ALA A 225 -20.99 -17.75 1.93
N ARG A 226 -22.19 -17.24 1.71
CA ARG A 226 -23.31 -17.44 2.63
C ARG A 226 -23.70 -18.91 2.46
N SER A 227 -23.31 -19.72 3.39
CA SER A 227 -23.90 -21.02 3.66
C SER A 227 -23.82 -21.30 5.14
#